data_0fad079585147ba754eb24fe8f4f470d
#
_entry.id   0fad079585147ba754eb24fe8f4f470d
#
_cell.length_a   1.000
_cell.length_b   1.000
_cell.length_c   1.000
_cell.angle_alpha   90.00
_cell.angle_beta   90.00
_cell.angle_gamma   90.00
#
_symmetry.space_group_name_H-M   'P 1'
#
loop_
_entity.id
_entity.type
_entity.pdbx_description
1 polymer ?
#
loop_
_entity_poly.entity_id
_entity_poly.type
_entity_poly.pdbx_seq_one_letter_code
_entity_poly.pdbx_strand_id
1 'polypeptide(L)'
;MRTLSVLVSAALLLQGCTLVDIDLQPRIHPLKEETVEGSGKSKILLMDVSGVLSDESGGVVLGTPPPRVPIVARVREELQKAEDDDDVKALIVRINSPGGTITASDLIYREIESFKTRRKIPVVAVMMDVAASGGYYAALAADSIVALPTTVTGSIGVIMLAVNAQGLMEKIGVAPLAIKSGEMKDAGSPFRPLTAQERAVFQSVIDQMYGRFVTLIARSRKIPEDRVRTFADGRIYTAEQAKALGLVDDIGYMEDVVASARNAAGLKEARVIMYQRPKDYRANFYSAAPASTPGLASSLQQLTALLSGSGPRFLYLWWP
;
A
#
# COMPACT_ATOMS: atom_id res chain seq x y z
N MET A 1 33.82 -17.26 -58.72
CA MET A 1 33.32 -15.85 -58.56
C MET A 1 31.86 -15.72 -58.11
N ARG A 2 30.96 -16.65 -58.43
CA ARG A 2 29.51 -16.58 -58.00
C ARG A 2 29.27 -16.83 -56.51
N THR A 3 30.07 -17.63 -55.84
CA THR A 3 29.93 -17.99 -54.42
C THR A 3 30.37 -16.84 -53.47
N LEU A 4 31.31 -16.02 -53.90
CA LEU A 4 31.82 -14.87 -53.09
C LEU A 4 30.80 -13.73 -53.08
N SER A 5 30.07 -13.49 -54.15
CA SER A 5 29.04 -12.47 -54.26
C SER A 5 27.81 -12.78 -53.35
N VAL A 6 27.45 -14.02 -53.15
CA VAL A 6 26.33 -14.41 -52.27
C VAL A 6 26.65 -14.20 -50.78
N LEU A 7 27.91 -14.47 -50.40
CA LEU A 7 28.37 -14.28 -49.03
C LEU A 7 28.49 -12.79 -48.67
N VAL A 8 28.88 -11.93 -49.60
CA VAL A 8 28.94 -10.47 -49.38
C VAL A 8 27.53 -9.83 -49.28
N SER A 9 26.58 -10.33 -50.09
CA SER A 9 25.18 -9.90 -50.02
C SER A 9 24.47 -10.34 -48.72
N ALA A 10 24.77 -11.54 -48.20
CA ALA A 10 24.27 -12.00 -46.93
C ALA A 10 24.84 -11.22 -45.72
N ALA A 11 26.10 -10.81 -45.80
CA ALA A 11 26.76 -9.99 -44.76
C ALA A 11 26.21 -8.53 -44.70
N LEU A 12 25.76 -7.98 -45.82
CA LEU A 12 25.16 -6.65 -45.89
C LEU A 12 23.70 -6.59 -45.37
N LEU A 13 22.98 -7.72 -45.34
CA LEU A 13 21.63 -7.81 -44.79
C LEU A 13 21.60 -7.95 -43.26
N LEU A 14 22.74 -8.23 -42.62
CA LEU A 14 22.86 -8.33 -41.17
C LEU A 14 23.22 -7.00 -40.48
N GLN A 15 23.48 -5.91 -41.23
CA GLN A 15 23.78 -4.60 -40.65
C GLN A 15 22.59 -3.68 -40.49
N GLY A 16 21.38 -4.14 -40.76
CA GLY A 16 20.16 -3.33 -40.78
C GLY A 16 19.18 -3.46 -39.62
N CYS A 17 19.54 -4.01 -38.47
CA CYS A 17 18.59 -4.20 -37.36
C CYS A 17 19.17 -3.90 -35.98
N THR A 18 19.69 -2.67 -35.79
CA THR A 18 20.04 -2.20 -34.43
C THR A 18 19.12 -1.08 -33.94
N LEU A 19 17.81 -1.16 -34.20
CA LEU A 19 16.84 -0.17 -33.73
C LEU A 19 15.74 -0.76 -32.81
N VAL A 20 15.83 -2.03 -32.44
CA VAL A 20 14.96 -2.58 -31.42
C VAL A 20 15.83 -3.10 -30.29
N ASP A 21 16.09 -2.24 -29.33
CA ASP A 21 16.66 -2.66 -28.04
C ASP A 21 15.56 -3.42 -27.28
N ILE A 22 15.49 -4.73 -27.49
CA ILE A 22 14.60 -5.61 -26.74
C ILE A 22 15.28 -5.84 -25.40
N ASP A 23 15.02 -4.94 -24.46
CA ASP A 23 15.43 -5.11 -23.07
C ASP A 23 14.62 -6.24 -22.45
N LEU A 24 15.15 -7.45 -22.52
CA LEU A 24 14.51 -8.65 -21.96
C LEU A 24 14.60 -8.75 -20.43
N GLN A 25 15.32 -7.83 -19.81
CA GLN A 25 15.36 -7.72 -18.35
C GLN A 25 14.44 -6.57 -17.88
N PRO A 26 13.56 -6.82 -16.90
CA PRO A 26 12.74 -5.78 -16.32
C PRO A 26 13.62 -4.79 -15.55
N ARG A 27 14.04 -3.71 -16.20
CA ARG A 27 14.76 -2.62 -15.54
C ARG A 27 13.78 -1.76 -14.77
N ILE A 28 14.05 -1.60 -13.48
CA ILE A 28 13.36 -0.59 -12.68
C ILE A 28 13.93 0.78 -13.08
N HIS A 29 13.14 1.56 -13.81
CA HIS A 29 13.54 2.90 -14.21
C HIS A 29 13.52 3.86 -13.02
N PRO A 30 14.43 4.85 -12.95
CA PRO A 30 14.41 5.86 -11.90
C PRO A 30 13.12 6.69 -11.95
N LEU A 31 12.71 7.19 -10.78
CA LEU A 31 11.56 8.07 -10.65
C LEU A 31 11.81 9.40 -11.39
N LYS A 32 10.84 9.81 -12.20
CA LYS A 32 10.77 11.12 -12.84
C LYS A 32 9.70 11.98 -12.17
N GLU A 33 9.97 13.27 -12.09
CA GLU A 33 8.98 14.24 -11.64
C GLU A 33 8.07 14.61 -12.78
N GLU A 34 6.78 14.70 -12.49
CA GLU A 34 5.76 15.23 -13.41
C GLU A 34 4.84 16.20 -12.68
N THR A 35 4.60 17.34 -13.30
CA THR A 35 3.63 18.32 -12.79
C THR A 35 2.25 17.92 -13.27
N VAL A 36 1.33 17.70 -12.33
CA VAL A 36 -0.05 17.30 -12.63
C VAL A 36 -1.03 18.47 -12.54
N GLU A 37 -0.66 19.54 -11.81
CA GLU A 37 -1.48 20.74 -11.67
C GLU A 37 -0.68 21.94 -11.19
N GLY A 38 -1.16 23.14 -11.45
CA GLY A 38 -0.64 24.39 -10.96
C GLY A 38 0.66 24.85 -11.62
N SER A 39 1.24 25.88 -11.06
CA SER A 39 2.46 26.55 -11.56
C SER A 39 3.30 27.09 -10.40
N GLY A 40 4.47 27.64 -10.72
CA GLY A 40 5.37 28.22 -9.74
C GLY A 40 6.56 27.32 -9.38
N LYS A 41 7.45 27.84 -8.54
CA LYS A 41 8.67 27.15 -8.12
C LYS A 41 8.39 26.16 -7.00
N SER A 42 7.56 26.56 -6.00
CA SER A 42 7.21 25.70 -4.87
C SER A 42 6.42 24.49 -5.31
N LYS A 43 6.70 23.33 -4.70
CA LYS A 43 6.13 22.04 -5.05
C LYS A 43 5.32 21.47 -3.88
N ILE A 44 4.18 20.85 -4.20
CA ILE A 44 3.42 19.98 -3.33
C ILE A 44 3.54 18.57 -3.90
N LEU A 45 4.20 17.67 -3.18
CA LEU A 45 4.27 16.28 -3.62
C LEU A 45 2.95 15.58 -3.35
N LEU A 46 2.34 14.99 -4.38
CA LEU A 46 1.22 14.08 -4.27
C LEU A 46 1.74 12.65 -4.39
N MET A 47 1.67 11.90 -3.28
CA MET A 47 2.16 10.52 -3.18
C MET A 47 1.00 9.55 -3.00
N ASP A 48 1.00 8.44 -3.73
CA ASP A 48 -0.03 7.40 -3.66
C ASP A 48 0.28 6.32 -2.63
N VAL A 49 -0.75 5.96 -1.84
CA VAL A 49 -0.78 4.74 -1.02
C VAL A 49 -2.04 3.96 -1.39
N SER A 50 -1.93 3.05 -2.37
CA SER A 50 -3.09 2.40 -2.99
C SER A 50 -2.96 0.89 -3.06
N GLY A 51 -4.10 0.19 -3.02
CA GLY A 51 -4.20 -1.26 -3.05
C GLY A 51 -3.88 -1.92 -1.70
N VAL A 52 -3.69 -3.24 -1.70
CA VAL A 52 -3.33 -3.98 -0.48
C VAL A 52 -1.90 -3.64 -0.06
N LEU A 53 -1.73 -3.25 1.20
CA LEU A 53 -0.42 -2.88 1.76
C LEU A 53 0.36 -4.15 2.09
N SER A 54 1.37 -4.46 1.28
CA SER A 54 2.25 -5.60 1.47
C SER A 54 3.68 -5.24 1.05
N ASP A 55 4.66 -5.76 1.76
CA ASP A 55 6.09 -5.66 1.44
C ASP A 55 6.57 -6.79 0.50
N GLU A 56 5.67 -7.72 0.17
CA GLU A 56 5.99 -8.81 -0.75
C GLU A 56 6.00 -8.32 -2.21
N SER A 57 7.10 -8.56 -2.90
CA SER A 57 7.14 -8.54 -4.36
C SER A 57 6.44 -9.80 -4.86
N GLY A 58 5.37 -9.64 -5.65
CA GLY A 58 4.74 -10.80 -6.32
C GLY A 58 5.79 -11.62 -7.06
N GLY A 59 5.77 -12.94 -6.89
CA GLY A 59 6.70 -13.85 -7.57
C GLY A 59 6.60 -13.70 -9.09
N VAL A 60 7.74 -13.86 -9.78
CA VAL A 60 7.77 -13.87 -11.25
C VAL A 60 7.10 -15.18 -11.71
N VAL A 61 5.92 -15.06 -12.26
CA VAL A 61 5.25 -16.18 -12.98
C VAL A 61 5.41 -15.93 -14.48
N LEU A 62 5.82 -16.93 -15.22
CA LEU A 62 6.01 -16.81 -16.67
C LEU A 62 4.72 -16.31 -17.35
N GLY A 63 4.81 -15.20 -18.11
CA GLY A 63 3.66 -14.56 -18.75
C GLY A 63 2.96 -13.49 -17.91
N THR A 64 3.44 -13.17 -16.69
CA THR A 64 2.93 -12.07 -15.89
C THR A 64 3.74 -10.78 -16.12
N PRO A 65 3.12 -9.59 -15.87
CA PRO A 65 3.86 -8.32 -15.89
C PRO A 65 5.09 -8.37 -14.96
N PRO A 66 6.13 -7.58 -15.24
CA PRO A 66 7.33 -7.55 -14.40
C PRO A 66 6.97 -7.25 -12.94
N PRO A 67 7.76 -7.77 -11.98
CA PRO A 67 7.52 -7.56 -10.56
C PRO A 67 7.46 -6.06 -10.25
N ARG A 68 6.41 -5.64 -9.55
CA ARG A 68 6.26 -4.25 -9.11
C ARG A 68 7.16 -4.01 -7.91
N VAL A 69 7.65 -2.78 -7.79
CA VAL A 69 8.32 -2.34 -6.57
C VAL A 69 7.31 -2.44 -5.41
N PRO A 70 7.64 -3.14 -4.32
CA PRO A 70 6.79 -3.21 -3.14
C PRO A 70 6.41 -1.81 -2.66
N ILE A 71 5.18 -1.66 -2.14
CA ILE A 71 4.66 -0.33 -1.79
C ILE A 71 5.52 0.38 -0.75
N VAL A 72 6.05 -0.33 0.23
CA VAL A 72 6.94 0.23 1.26
C VAL A 72 8.22 0.80 0.63
N ALA A 73 8.85 0.03 -0.27
CA ALA A 73 10.06 0.46 -0.97
C ALA A 73 9.78 1.69 -1.87
N ARG A 74 8.62 1.71 -2.56
CA ARG A 74 8.21 2.84 -3.40
C ARG A 74 7.97 4.11 -2.57
N VAL A 75 7.24 4.00 -1.46
CA VAL A 75 6.99 5.13 -0.54
C VAL A 75 8.32 5.70 -0.04
N ARG A 76 9.24 4.84 0.41
CA ARG A 76 10.56 5.28 0.87
C ARG A 76 11.35 5.99 -0.24
N GLU A 77 11.38 5.44 -1.45
CA GLU A 77 12.09 6.03 -2.59
C GLU A 77 11.52 7.40 -2.99
N GLU A 78 10.19 7.54 -3.02
CA GLU A 78 9.52 8.80 -3.32
C GLU A 78 9.82 9.86 -2.24
N LEU A 79 9.77 9.47 -0.96
CA LEU A 79 10.09 10.37 0.16
C LEU A 79 11.58 10.76 0.18
N GLN A 80 12.51 9.84 -0.09
CA GLN A 80 13.93 10.16 -0.22
C GLN A 80 14.16 11.17 -1.34
N LYS A 81 13.57 10.97 -2.52
CA LYS A 81 13.68 11.92 -3.64
C LYS A 81 13.11 13.30 -3.26
N ALA A 82 12.01 13.35 -2.52
CA ALA A 82 11.43 14.60 -2.02
C ALA A 82 12.27 15.24 -0.91
N GLU A 83 13.02 14.45 -0.15
CA GLU A 83 13.90 14.96 0.91
C GLU A 83 15.08 15.75 0.33
N ASP A 84 15.58 15.33 -0.85
CA ASP A 84 16.67 15.98 -1.58
C ASP A 84 16.21 17.21 -2.39
N ASP A 85 14.91 17.54 -2.41
CA ASP A 85 14.33 18.65 -3.16
C ASP A 85 13.78 19.73 -2.23
N ASP A 86 14.56 20.81 -2.11
CA ASP A 86 14.17 21.95 -1.26
C ASP A 86 12.95 22.72 -1.75
N ASP A 87 12.53 22.55 -2.99
CA ASP A 87 11.33 23.19 -3.53
C ASP A 87 10.06 22.44 -3.09
N VAL A 88 10.14 21.20 -2.58
CA VAL A 88 9.01 20.48 -1.98
C VAL A 88 8.68 21.09 -0.62
N LYS A 89 7.50 21.72 -0.50
CA LYS A 89 7.04 22.47 0.66
C LYS A 89 5.83 21.86 1.37
N ALA A 90 5.18 20.87 0.79
CA ALA A 90 4.11 20.10 1.40
C ALA A 90 4.05 18.71 0.79
N LEU A 91 3.44 17.78 1.54
CA LEU A 91 3.14 16.42 1.09
C LEU A 91 1.64 16.18 1.18
N ILE A 92 1.05 15.68 0.11
CA ILE A 92 -0.29 15.09 0.11
C ILE A 92 -0.13 13.58 -0.05
N VAL A 93 -0.66 12.82 0.91
CA VAL A 93 -0.71 11.37 0.86
C VAL A 93 -2.11 10.95 0.42
N ARG A 94 -2.23 10.49 -0.83
CA ARG A 94 -3.49 10.02 -1.39
C ARG A 94 -3.66 8.53 -1.10
N ILE A 95 -4.67 8.19 -0.30
CA ILE A 95 -4.87 6.84 0.21
C ILE A 95 -6.11 6.22 -0.42
N ASN A 96 -5.93 5.07 -1.09
CA ASN A 96 -7.01 4.24 -1.61
C ASN A 96 -6.70 2.76 -1.32
N SER A 97 -6.91 2.34 -0.08
CA SER A 97 -6.42 1.05 0.41
C SER A 97 -7.37 0.43 1.46
N PRO A 98 -7.70 -0.85 1.35
CA PRO A 98 -8.40 -1.59 2.38
C PRO A 98 -7.50 -1.97 3.58
N GLY A 99 -6.21 -1.60 3.54
CA GLY A 99 -5.19 -2.04 4.48
C GLY A 99 -4.32 -3.16 3.92
N GLY A 100 -3.77 -4.00 4.81
CA GLY A 100 -2.88 -5.09 4.41
C GLY A 100 -2.14 -5.69 5.59
N THR A 101 -0.85 -6.06 5.41
CA THR A 101 -0.04 -6.56 6.52
C THR A 101 0.20 -5.46 7.56
N ILE A 102 0.23 -5.85 8.82
CA ILE A 102 0.49 -4.92 9.93
C ILE A 102 1.83 -4.22 9.74
N THR A 103 2.86 -4.99 9.37
CA THR A 103 4.21 -4.48 9.16
C THR A 103 4.29 -3.46 8.04
N ALA A 104 3.68 -3.72 6.87
CA ALA A 104 3.69 -2.76 5.78
C ALA A 104 2.96 -1.46 6.15
N SER A 105 1.82 -1.56 6.85
CA SER A 105 1.06 -0.41 7.34
C SER A 105 1.87 0.44 8.32
N ASP A 106 2.55 -0.20 9.28
CA ASP A 106 3.40 0.47 10.26
C ASP A 106 4.65 1.10 9.63
N LEU A 107 5.27 0.43 8.66
CA LEU A 107 6.42 0.98 7.93
C LEU A 107 6.04 2.21 7.10
N ILE A 108 4.91 2.17 6.39
CA ILE A 108 4.42 3.33 5.62
C ILE A 108 4.14 4.51 6.55
N TYR A 109 3.41 4.28 7.66
CA TYR A 109 3.20 5.29 8.69
C TYR A 109 4.53 5.89 9.16
N ARG A 110 5.49 5.03 9.50
CA ARG A 110 6.81 5.43 10.02
C ARG A 110 7.63 6.25 9.02
N GLU A 111 7.63 5.87 7.75
CA GLU A 111 8.36 6.61 6.71
C GLU A 111 7.77 8.03 6.53
N ILE A 112 6.43 8.15 6.49
CA ILE A 112 5.76 9.45 6.36
C ILE A 112 6.01 10.31 7.60
N GLU A 113 5.85 9.77 8.82
CA GLU A 113 6.09 10.49 10.08
C GLU A 113 7.55 10.97 10.18
N SER A 114 8.50 10.10 9.81
CA SER A 114 9.92 10.42 9.83
C SER A 114 10.28 11.52 8.82
N PHE A 115 9.75 11.44 7.61
CA PHE A 115 9.91 12.47 6.58
C PHE A 115 9.36 13.83 7.07
N LYS A 116 8.12 13.85 7.58
CA LYS A 116 7.50 15.03 8.16
C LYS A 116 8.38 15.67 9.25
N THR A 117 8.90 14.85 10.15
CA THR A 117 9.74 15.32 11.26
C THR A 117 11.07 15.92 10.77
N ARG A 118 11.72 15.29 9.78
CA ARG A 118 13.00 15.79 9.23
C ARG A 118 12.80 17.05 8.41
N ARG A 119 11.82 17.05 7.49
CA ARG A 119 11.58 18.18 6.58
C ARG A 119 10.80 19.35 7.22
N LYS A 120 10.06 19.09 8.30
CA LYS A 120 9.20 20.07 8.98
C LYS A 120 8.23 20.78 8.03
N ILE A 121 7.66 20.05 7.10
CA ILE A 121 6.66 20.51 6.14
C ILE A 121 5.30 19.88 6.45
N PRO A 122 4.18 20.55 6.14
CA PRO A 122 2.85 20.02 6.36
C PRO A 122 2.60 18.76 5.51
N VAL A 123 1.91 17.80 6.13
CA VAL A 123 1.45 16.57 5.49
C VAL A 123 -0.06 16.49 5.62
N VAL A 124 -0.75 16.38 4.49
CA VAL A 124 -2.22 16.19 4.43
C VAL A 124 -2.50 14.81 3.84
N ALA A 125 -3.28 14.00 4.55
CA ALA A 125 -3.81 12.76 3.98
C ALA A 125 -5.17 13.00 3.33
N VAL A 126 -5.38 12.47 2.14
CA VAL A 126 -6.70 12.43 1.50
C VAL A 126 -7.13 10.98 1.31
N MET A 127 -8.32 10.68 1.80
CA MET A 127 -8.92 9.36 1.68
C MET A 127 -9.83 9.33 0.45
N MET A 128 -9.54 8.38 -0.46
CA MET A 128 -10.29 8.20 -1.70
C MET A 128 -11.53 7.30 -1.46
N ASP A 129 -11.77 6.33 -2.32
CA ASP A 129 -12.89 5.39 -2.21
C ASP A 129 -12.85 4.61 -0.89
N VAL A 130 -11.71 3.97 -0.61
CA VAL A 130 -11.48 3.21 0.62
C VAL A 130 -10.17 3.64 1.28
N ALA A 131 -10.21 3.97 2.56
CA ALA A 131 -9.04 4.15 3.39
C ALA A 131 -9.27 3.51 4.76
N ALA A 132 -9.27 2.19 4.79
CA ALA A 132 -9.68 1.41 5.95
C ALA A 132 -8.49 0.64 6.57
N SER A 133 -8.61 0.33 7.86
CA SER A 133 -7.66 -0.52 8.59
C SER A 133 -6.21 -0.03 8.43
N GLY A 134 -5.31 -0.79 7.79
CA GLY A 134 -3.94 -0.34 7.50
C GLY A 134 -3.85 0.94 6.68
N GLY A 135 -4.85 1.22 5.80
CA GLY A 135 -4.96 2.49 5.08
C GLY A 135 -5.22 3.66 6.01
N TYR A 136 -6.13 3.49 6.97
CA TYR A 136 -6.35 4.49 8.03
C TYR A 136 -5.13 4.63 8.93
N TYR A 137 -4.46 3.52 9.27
CA TYR A 137 -3.23 3.53 10.05
C TYR A 137 -2.15 4.42 9.40
N ALA A 138 -1.96 4.29 8.09
CA ALA A 138 -1.01 5.12 7.34
C ALA A 138 -1.41 6.61 7.34
N ALA A 139 -2.72 6.92 7.25
CA ALA A 139 -3.22 8.30 7.30
C ALA A 139 -2.90 9.02 8.60
N LEU A 140 -2.77 8.29 9.73
CA LEU A 140 -2.45 8.87 11.04
C LEU A 140 -1.07 9.55 11.12
N ALA A 141 -0.20 9.37 10.12
CA ALA A 141 1.06 10.09 10.01
C ALA A 141 0.90 11.56 9.59
N ALA A 142 -0.24 11.91 8.98
CA ALA A 142 -0.51 13.27 8.50
C ALA A 142 -0.86 14.24 9.65
N ASP A 143 -0.72 15.52 9.37
CA ASP A 143 -1.15 16.61 10.27
C ASP A 143 -2.66 16.83 10.17
N SER A 144 -3.24 16.59 8.99
CA SER A 144 -4.67 16.69 8.70
C SER A 144 -5.10 15.55 7.80
N ILE A 145 -6.30 15.04 8.03
CA ILE A 145 -6.91 13.95 7.28
C ILE A 145 -8.23 14.44 6.69
N VAL A 146 -8.33 14.42 5.37
CA VAL A 146 -9.55 14.79 4.62
C VAL A 146 -10.12 13.53 3.96
N ALA A 147 -11.42 13.31 4.07
CA ALA A 147 -12.10 12.22 3.38
C ALA A 147 -12.94 12.78 2.21
N LEU A 148 -13.00 12.08 1.08
CA LEU A 148 -14.02 12.41 0.08
C LEU A 148 -15.42 12.10 0.65
N PRO A 149 -16.49 12.76 0.16
CA PRO A 149 -17.85 12.53 0.67
C PRO A 149 -18.33 11.08 0.61
N THR A 150 -17.76 10.30 -0.31
CA THR A 150 -18.12 8.88 -0.54
C THR A 150 -17.13 7.90 0.07
N THR A 151 -16.12 8.38 0.78
CA THR A 151 -15.08 7.53 1.40
C THR A 151 -15.67 6.55 2.41
N VAL A 152 -15.20 5.32 2.34
CA VAL A 152 -15.35 4.30 3.39
C VAL A 152 -14.04 4.17 4.16
N THR A 153 -14.11 4.31 5.49
CA THR A 153 -12.93 4.24 6.36
C THR A 153 -13.23 3.43 7.63
N GLY A 154 -12.36 3.50 8.64
CA GLY A 154 -12.52 2.71 9.88
C GLY A 154 -11.89 1.32 9.76
N SER A 155 -12.64 0.26 10.02
CA SER A 155 -12.11 -1.11 10.13
C SER A 155 -10.89 -1.16 11.07
N ILE A 156 -11.01 -0.47 12.21
CA ILE A 156 -9.96 -0.37 13.22
C ILE A 156 -9.95 -1.67 14.01
N GLY A 157 -9.00 -2.54 13.69
CA GLY A 157 -8.93 -3.87 14.27
C GLY A 157 -7.80 -4.70 13.64
N VAL A 158 -7.65 -5.91 14.17
CA VAL A 158 -6.69 -6.92 13.69
C VAL A 158 -7.44 -8.20 13.39
N ILE A 159 -7.17 -8.79 12.26
CA ILE A 159 -7.67 -10.11 11.89
C ILE A 159 -6.52 -11.08 11.64
N MET A 160 -6.67 -12.32 12.09
CA MET A 160 -5.83 -13.44 11.67
C MET A 160 -6.68 -14.38 10.83
N LEU A 161 -6.26 -14.58 9.59
CA LEU A 161 -6.89 -15.57 8.71
C LEU A 161 -6.16 -16.89 8.82
N ALA A 162 -6.90 -17.97 9.07
CA ALA A 162 -6.42 -19.34 9.05
C ALA A 162 -7.41 -20.22 8.29
N VAL A 163 -6.91 -21.10 7.45
CA VAL A 163 -7.72 -22.07 6.70
C VAL A 163 -7.54 -23.44 7.34
N ASN A 164 -8.63 -24.18 7.52
CA ASN A 164 -8.59 -25.58 7.93
C ASN A 164 -9.00 -26.45 6.74
N ALA A 165 -8.06 -27.25 6.23
CA ALA A 165 -8.23 -28.16 5.10
C ALA A 165 -8.28 -29.65 5.52
N GLN A 166 -8.35 -29.96 6.83
CA GLN A 166 -8.33 -31.34 7.33
C GLN A 166 -9.40 -32.20 6.65
N GLY A 167 -10.66 -31.78 6.63
CA GLY A 167 -11.72 -32.56 6.02
C GLY A 167 -11.58 -32.76 4.51
N LEU A 168 -10.86 -31.87 3.81
CA LEU A 168 -10.50 -32.07 2.40
C LEU A 168 -9.44 -33.18 2.28
N MET A 169 -8.38 -33.12 3.11
CA MET A 169 -7.30 -34.11 3.10
C MET A 169 -7.84 -35.52 3.38
N GLU A 170 -8.73 -35.65 4.36
CA GLU A 170 -9.40 -36.93 4.66
C GLU A 170 -10.17 -37.48 3.46
N LYS A 171 -10.91 -36.65 2.71
CA LYS A 171 -11.67 -37.06 1.53
C LYS A 171 -10.80 -37.54 0.37
N ILE A 172 -9.58 -37.00 0.23
CA ILE A 172 -8.64 -37.40 -0.85
C ILE A 172 -7.62 -38.45 -0.39
N GLY A 173 -7.77 -38.97 0.84
CA GLY A 173 -6.92 -40.04 1.36
C GLY A 173 -5.49 -39.58 1.73
N VAL A 174 -5.29 -38.28 2.00
CA VAL A 174 -3.99 -37.73 2.42
C VAL A 174 -3.99 -37.53 3.94
N ALA A 175 -3.02 -38.15 4.62
CA ALA A 175 -2.82 -38.01 6.05
C ALA A 175 -1.52 -37.21 6.33
N PRO A 176 -1.60 -35.91 6.61
CA PRO A 176 -0.43 -35.11 6.95
C PRO A 176 0.14 -35.56 8.30
N LEU A 177 1.47 -35.71 8.38
CA LEU A 177 2.19 -36.09 9.61
C LEU A 177 3.24 -35.03 9.91
N ALA A 178 3.15 -34.41 11.08
CA ALA A 178 4.14 -33.45 11.56
C ALA A 178 5.00 -34.12 12.66
N ILE A 179 6.31 -34.19 12.44
CA ILE A 179 7.30 -34.51 13.47
C ILE A 179 7.88 -33.19 13.96
N LYS A 180 7.74 -32.85 15.25
CA LYS A 180 8.00 -31.50 15.76
C LYS A 180 8.75 -31.53 17.07
N SER A 181 9.56 -30.51 17.31
CA SER A 181 10.35 -30.33 18.54
C SER A 181 9.54 -29.84 19.73
N GLY A 182 8.30 -29.45 19.54
CA GLY A 182 7.40 -28.96 20.58
C GLY A 182 5.97 -28.82 20.06
N GLU A 183 4.99 -28.89 20.96
CA GLU A 183 3.56 -28.93 20.61
C GLU A 183 3.09 -27.73 19.77
N MET A 184 3.63 -26.53 20.06
CA MET A 184 3.24 -25.30 19.40
C MET A 184 3.95 -25.05 18.05
N LYS A 185 4.87 -25.96 17.61
CA LYS A 185 5.69 -25.70 16.42
C LYS A 185 4.88 -25.71 15.12
N ASP A 186 3.76 -26.38 15.09
CA ASP A 186 2.80 -26.42 13.99
C ASP A 186 1.50 -25.65 14.31
N ALA A 187 1.55 -24.69 15.23
CA ALA A 187 0.42 -23.85 15.58
C ALA A 187 -0.13 -23.14 14.34
N GLY A 188 -1.46 -23.21 14.14
CA GLY A 188 -2.11 -22.66 12.96
C GLY A 188 -1.98 -23.53 11.70
N SER A 189 -1.54 -24.79 11.82
CA SER A 189 -1.52 -25.75 10.71
C SER A 189 -2.89 -25.84 10.04
N PRO A 190 -2.98 -25.78 8.70
CA PRO A 190 -4.23 -25.95 7.97
C PRO A 190 -4.75 -27.41 7.99
N PHE A 191 -3.95 -28.35 8.49
CA PHE A 191 -4.25 -29.76 8.40
C PHE A 191 -4.87 -30.38 9.66
N ARG A 192 -5.11 -29.59 10.68
CA ARG A 192 -5.77 -29.98 11.92
C ARG A 192 -6.52 -28.80 12.55
N PRO A 193 -7.49 -29.07 13.46
CA PRO A 193 -8.16 -28.02 14.21
C PRO A 193 -7.18 -27.21 15.07
N LEU A 194 -7.50 -25.94 15.24
CA LEU A 194 -6.79 -25.05 16.15
C LEU A 194 -7.13 -25.43 17.61
N THR A 195 -6.12 -25.65 18.43
CA THR A 195 -6.34 -25.93 19.86
C THR A 195 -6.73 -24.67 20.64
N ALA A 196 -7.31 -24.83 21.83
CA ALA A 196 -7.62 -23.71 22.72
C ALA A 196 -6.37 -22.93 23.13
N GLN A 197 -5.23 -23.62 23.36
CA GLN A 197 -3.96 -23.00 23.72
C GLN A 197 -3.39 -22.17 22.57
N GLU A 198 -3.42 -22.69 21.35
CA GLU A 198 -2.99 -21.94 20.15
C GLU A 198 -3.83 -20.71 19.93
N ARG A 199 -5.17 -20.85 20.08
CA ARG A 199 -6.11 -19.73 20.01
C ARG A 199 -5.76 -18.64 21.02
N ALA A 200 -5.45 -18.99 22.26
CA ALA A 200 -5.06 -18.04 23.30
C ALA A 200 -3.78 -17.30 22.93
N VAL A 201 -2.77 -18.00 22.39
CA VAL A 201 -1.51 -17.38 21.93
C VAL A 201 -1.79 -16.40 20.80
N PHE A 202 -2.54 -16.81 19.77
CA PHE A 202 -2.87 -15.91 18.64
C PHE A 202 -3.71 -14.71 19.08
N GLN A 203 -4.66 -14.92 20.00
CA GLN A 203 -5.46 -13.83 20.56
C GLN A 203 -4.59 -12.81 21.29
N SER A 204 -3.61 -13.26 22.09
CA SER A 204 -2.70 -12.35 22.78
C SER A 204 -1.88 -11.48 21.81
N VAL A 205 -1.47 -12.04 20.68
CA VAL A 205 -0.78 -11.28 19.61
C VAL A 205 -1.72 -10.25 18.98
N ILE A 206 -2.97 -10.66 18.67
CA ILE A 206 -4.01 -9.77 18.14
C ILE A 206 -4.24 -8.60 19.09
N ASP A 207 -4.41 -8.88 20.39
CA ASP A 207 -4.71 -7.88 21.41
C ASP A 207 -3.59 -6.85 21.55
N GLN A 208 -2.31 -7.26 21.47
CA GLN A 208 -1.18 -6.35 21.48
C GLN A 208 -1.14 -5.45 20.25
N MET A 209 -1.35 -6.02 19.06
CA MET A 209 -1.34 -5.27 17.80
C MET A 209 -2.55 -4.32 17.71
N TYR A 210 -3.70 -4.75 18.19
CA TYR A 210 -4.87 -3.89 18.34
C TYR A 210 -4.63 -2.75 19.33
N GLY A 211 -4.05 -3.04 20.49
CA GLY A 211 -3.67 -2.03 21.48
C GLY A 211 -2.76 -0.96 20.87
N ARG A 212 -1.75 -1.36 20.07
CA ARG A 212 -0.87 -0.44 19.34
C ARG A 212 -1.65 0.49 18.41
N PHE A 213 -2.63 -0.05 17.66
CA PHE A 213 -3.46 0.76 16.76
C PHE A 213 -4.30 1.77 17.54
N VAL A 214 -4.95 1.35 18.63
CA VAL A 214 -5.75 2.21 19.51
C VAL A 214 -4.90 3.35 20.08
N THR A 215 -3.72 3.04 20.63
CA THR A 215 -2.78 4.03 21.17
C THR A 215 -2.34 5.02 20.10
N LEU A 216 -2.09 4.55 18.88
CA LEU A 216 -1.71 5.43 17.77
C LEU A 216 -2.83 6.39 17.41
N ILE A 217 -4.08 5.92 17.32
CA ILE A 217 -5.25 6.78 17.07
C ILE A 217 -5.41 7.80 18.20
N ALA A 218 -5.37 7.34 19.44
CA ALA A 218 -5.52 8.20 20.61
C ALA A 218 -4.50 9.36 20.58
N ARG A 219 -3.23 9.05 20.27
CA ARG A 219 -2.17 10.04 20.16
C ARG A 219 -2.37 11.00 18.98
N SER A 220 -2.61 10.45 17.78
CA SER A 220 -2.68 11.25 16.55
C SER A 220 -3.95 12.11 16.49
N ARG A 221 -5.08 11.57 16.98
CA ARG A 221 -6.38 12.26 16.96
C ARG A 221 -6.72 12.98 18.26
N LYS A 222 -5.87 12.88 19.29
CA LYS A 222 -6.07 13.47 20.62
C LYS A 222 -7.40 13.02 21.26
N ILE A 223 -7.74 11.75 21.08
CA ILE A 223 -8.95 11.11 21.64
C ILE A 223 -8.50 10.16 22.75
N PRO A 224 -9.12 10.16 23.95
CA PRO A 224 -8.81 9.19 24.99
C PRO A 224 -8.94 7.74 24.51
N GLU A 225 -8.03 6.85 24.92
CA GLU A 225 -8.00 5.45 24.45
C GLU A 225 -9.28 4.69 24.76
N ASP A 226 -9.88 4.91 25.93
CA ASP A 226 -11.16 4.33 26.32
C ASP A 226 -12.26 4.69 25.34
N ARG A 227 -12.31 5.96 24.93
CA ARG A 227 -13.25 6.41 23.90
C ARG A 227 -12.93 5.79 22.52
N VAL A 228 -11.65 5.70 22.12
CA VAL A 228 -11.27 5.02 20.86
C VAL A 228 -11.81 3.60 20.85
N ARG A 229 -11.67 2.86 21.95
CA ARG A 229 -12.15 1.48 22.07
C ARG A 229 -13.66 1.32 21.88
N THR A 230 -14.46 2.36 22.13
CA THR A 230 -15.93 2.27 21.94
C THR A 230 -16.37 2.18 20.49
N PHE A 231 -15.51 2.60 19.56
CA PHE A 231 -15.79 2.57 18.12
C PHE A 231 -14.75 1.80 17.30
N ALA A 232 -13.68 1.32 17.92
CA ALA A 232 -12.60 0.57 17.24
C ALA A 232 -12.85 -0.95 17.33
N ASP A 233 -14.01 -1.41 16.90
CA ASP A 233 -14.43 -2.82 16.95
C ASP A 233 -14.35 -3.53 15.58
N GLY A 234 -13.67 -2.91 14.62
CA GLY A 234 -13.52 -3.46 13.26
C GLY A 234 -14.58 -3.00 12.28
N ARG A 235 -15.60 -2.23 12.71
CA ARG A 235 -16.63 -1.71 11.78
C ARG A 235 -16.08 -0.61 10.87
N ILE A 236 -16.74 -0.44 9.74
CA ILE A 236 -16.46 0.65 8.79
C ILE A 236 -17.37 1.85 9.08
N TYR A 237 -16.96 3.00 8.55
CA TYR A 237 -17.63 4.29 8.68
C TYR A 237 -17.68 5.01 7.35
N THR A 238 -18.75 5.77 7.11
CA THR A 238 -18.79 6.80 6.08
C THR A 238 -17.91 7.99 6.49
N ALA A 239 -17.60 8.87 5.55
CA ALA A 239 -16.85 10.10 5.82
C ALA A 239 -17.49 10.93 6.94
N GLU A 240 -18.81 11.11 6.92
CA GLU A 240 -19.57 11.88 7.92
C GLU A 240 -19.47 11.23 9.31
N GLN A 241 -19.63 9.91 9.40
CA GLN A 241 -19.49 9.20 10.67
C GLN A 241 -18.08 9.31 11.22
N ALA A 242 -17.08 9.18 10.36
CA ALA A 242 -15.68 9.31 10.74
C ALA A 242 -15.34 10.73 11.24
N LYS A 243 -15.90 11.77 10.60
CA LYS A 243 -15.76 13.17 11.04
C LYS A 243 -16.43 13.39 12.40
N ALA A 244 -17.63 12.87 12.60
CA ALA A 244 -18.33 12.96 13.88
C ALA A 244 -17.59 12.27 15.04
N LEU A 245 -16.82 11.22 14.74
CA LEU A 245 -15.97 10.51 15.71
C LEU A 245 -14.60 11.17 15.92
N GLY A 246 -14.25 12.16 15.11
CA GLY A 246 -12.93 12.81 15.13
C GLY A 246 -11.82 11.98 14.43
N LEU A 247 -12.19 11.00 13.64
CA LEU A 247 -11.25 10.17 12.89
C LEU A 247 -10.69 10.88 11.65
N VAL A 248 -11.45 11.82 11.08
CA VAL A 248 -11.02 12.72 10.02
C VAL A 248 -11.28 14.17 10.41
N ASP A 249 -10.54 15.09 9.83
CA ASP A 249 -10.62 16.51 10.14
C ASP A 249 -11.68 17.22 9.30
N ASP A 250 -11.74 16.83 8.00
CA ASP A 250 -12.68 17.45 7.07
C ASP A 250 -13.16 16.48 5.98
N ILE A 251 -14.21 16.91 5.26
CA ILE A 251 -14.76 16.23 4.09
C ILE A 251 -14.66 17.21 2.93
N GLY A 252 -14.04 16.79 1.82
CA GLY A 252 -13.81 17.64 0.67
C GLY A 252 -13.25 16.88 -0.52
N TYR A 253 -12.99 17.59 -1.60
CA TYR A 253 -12.42 17.04 -2.83
C TYR A 253 -10.95 17.38 -2.97
N MET A 254 -10.29 16.87 -4.03
CA MET A 254 -8.84 17.05 -4.22
C MET A 254 -8.43 18.52 -4.31
N GLU A 255 -9.26 19.38 -4.87
CA GLU A 255 -9.03 20.83 -4.95
C GLU A 255 -8.93 21.45 -3.56
N ASP A 256 -9.81 21.04 -2.62
CA ASP A 256 -9.82 21.51 -1.23
C ASP A 256 -8.55 21.04 -0.50
N VAL A 257 -8.13 19.78 -0.76
CA VAL A 257 -6.91 19.19 -0.18
C VAL A 257 -5.66 19.92 -0.67
N VAL A 258 -5.56 20.22 -1.97
CA VAL A 258 -4.45 20.99 -2.55
C VAL A 258 -4.42 22.40 -1.95
N ALA A 259 -5.59 23.04 -1.82
CA ALA A 259 -5.70 24.36 -1.19
C ALA A 259 -5.28 24.31 0.30
N SER A 260 -5.70 23.29 1.05
CA SER A 260 -5.31 23.07 2.44
C SER A 260 -3.80 22.89 2.59
N ALA A 261 -3.19 22.00 1.78
CA ALA A 261 -1.74 21.77 1.81
C ALA A 261 -0.94 23.03 1.45
N ARG A 262 -1.39 23.77 0.44
CA ARG A 262 -0.80 25.05 0.03
C ARG A 262 -0.86 26.09 1.15
N ASN A 263 -2.02 26.24 1.78
CA ASN A 263 -2.23 27.19 2.87
C ASN A 263 -1.41 26.81 4.11
N ALA A 264 -1.37 25.52 4.47
CA ALA A 264 -0.57 25.03 5.58
C ALA A 264 0.94 25.26 5.37
N ALA A 265 1.40 25.25 4.13
CA ALA A 265 2.78 25.58 3.76
C ALA A 265 3.04 27.10 3.61
N GLY A 266 2.03 27.96 3.78
CA GLY A 266 2.16 29.41 3.61
C GLY A 266 2.43 29.87 2.17
N LEU A 267 2.02 29.10 1.17
CA LEU A 267 2.30 29.35 -0.23
C LEU A 267 1.15 30.10 -0.92
N LYS A 268 1.48 31.08 -1.75
CA LYS A 268 0.51 31.75 -2.62
C LYS A 268 0.19 30.90 -3.86
N GLU A 269 1.20 30.31 -4.43
CA GLU A 269 1.12 29.42 -5.57
C GLU A 269 2.05 28.20 -5.39
N ALA A 270 1.68 27.09 -5.97
CA ALA A 270 2.50 25.89 -6.00
C ALA A 270 2.08 25.01 -7.18
N ARG A 271 3.03 24.23 -7.70
CA ARG A 271 2.70 23.13 -8.59
C ARG A 271 2.57 21.83 -7.81
N VAL A 272 1.56 21.05 -8.12
CA VAL A 272 1.39 19.69 -7.62
C VAL A 272 2.20 18.77 -8.51
N ILE A 273 3.12 18.03 -7.91
CA ILE A 273 3.97 17.08 -8.61
C ILE A 273 3.71 15.66 -8.14
N MET A 274 3.99 14.70 -9.01
CA MET A 274 4.04 13.27 -8.69
C MET A 274 5.37 12.70 -9.17
N TYR A 275 5.88 11.71 -8.45
CA TYR A 275 6.98 10.90 -8.94
C TYR A 275 6.44 9.65 -9.63
N GLN A 276 6.94 9.37 -10.81
CA GLN A 276 6.48 8.24 -11.62
C GLN A 276 7.64 7.55 -12.33
N ARG A 277 7.40 6.31 -12.75
CA ARG A 277 8.26 5.61 -13.69
C ARG A 277 7.73 5.72 -15.11
N PRO A 278 8.61 5.67 -16.15
CA PRO A 278 8.19 5.70 -17.54
C PRO A 278 7.09 4.68 -17.82
N LYS A 279 6.08 5.09 -18.60
CA LYS A 279 4.86 4.37 -18.99
C LYS A 279 3.68 4.42 -18.00
N ASP A 280 3.81 5.10 -16.86
CA ASP A 280 2.66 5.37 -15.99
C ASP A 280 1.89 6.58 -16.54
N TYR A 281 0.54 6.50 -16.61
CA TYR A 281 -0.30 7.63 -16.96
C TYR A 281 -0.51 8.55 -15.75
N ARG A 282 -0.16 9.84 -15.90
CA ARG A 282 -0.23 10.84 -14.82
C ARG A 282 -0.62 12.21 -15.39
N ALA A 283 -1.84 12.34 -15.85
CA ALA A 283 -2.31 13.59 -16.47
C ALA A 283 -2.93 14.57 -15.47
N ASN A 284 -3.35 14.12 -14.30
CA ASN A 284 -4.00 14.94 -13.27
C ASN A 284 -3.94 14.23 -11.91
N PHE A 285 -4.39 14.90 -10.84
CA PHE A 285 -4.33 14.37 -9.49
C PHE A 285 -5.25 13.17 -9.19
N TYR A 286 -6.14 12.79 -10.10
CA TYR A 286 -6.91 11.55 -10.03
C TYR A 286 -6.21 10.37 -10.73
N SER A 287 -5.14 10.63 -11.49
CA SER A 287 -4.38 9.56 -12.13
C SER A 287 -3.72 8.68 -11.06
N ALA A 288 -4.27 7.51 -10.83
CA ALA A 288 -3.70 6.52 -9.91
C ALA A 288 -2.43 5.90 -10.49
N ALA A 289 -1.51 5.44 -9.62
CA ALA A 289 -0.54 4.44 -10.05
C ALA A 289 -1.30 3.29 -10.69
N PRO A 290 -0.83 2.71 -11.83
CA PRO A 290 -1.55 1.63 -12.47
C PRO A 290 -1.77 0.52 -11.44
N ALA A 291 -2.94 0.53 -10.83
CA ALA A 291 -3.44 -0.66 -10.19
C ALA A 291 -3.63 -1.66 -11.33
N SER A 292 -3.12 -2.87 -11.18
CA SER A 292 -3.60 -3.96 -12.01
C SER A 292 -5.11 -3.86 -11.95
N THR A 293 -5.76 -3.64 -13.09
CA THR A 293 -7.23 -3.68 -13.18
C THR A 293 -7.67 -4.90 -12.39
N PRO A 294 -8.57 -4.77 -11.40
CA PRO A 294 -9.06 -5.92 -10.70
C PRO A 294 -9.97 -6.70 -11.65
N GLY A 295 -9.38 -7.48 -12.53
CA GLY A 295 -10.10 -8.62 -13.10
C GLY A 295 -10.26 -9.65 -11.99
N LEU A 296 -11.28 -10.50 -12.06
CA LEU A 296 -11.44 -11.66 -11.15
C LEU A 296 -10.10 -12.39 -10.90
N ALA A 297 -9.23 -12.45 -11.92
CA ALA A 297 -7.89 -13.03 -11.83
C ALA A 297 -6.96 -12.26 -10.87
N SER A 298 -7.03 -10.93 -10.78
CA SER A 298 -6.16 -10.16 -9.90
C SER A 298 -6.66 -10.15 -8.45
N SER A 299 -7.98 -10.19 -8.23
CA SER A 299 -8.56 -10.37 -6.90
C SER A 299 -8.27 -11.77 -6.36
N LEU A 300 -8.38 -12.81 -7.21
CA LEU A 300 -7.97 -14.16 -6.88
C LEU A 300 -6.45 -14.26 -6.64
N GLN A 301 -5.64 -13.55 -7.41
CA GLN A 301 -4.19 -13.53 -7.23
C GLN A 301 -3.78 -12.79 -5.94
N GLN A 302 -4.43 -11.70 -5.58
CA GLN A 302 -4.25 -11.01 -4.30
C GLN A 302 -4.70 -11.90 -3.14
N LEU A 303 -5.85 -12.56 -3.28
CA LEU A 303 -6.34 -13.54 -2.32
C LEU A 303 -5.37 -14.73 -2.19
N THR A 304 -4.92 -15.26 -3.32
CA THR A 304 -3.95 -16.36 -3.36
C THR A 304 -2.63 -15.93 -2.72
N ALA A 305 -2.14 -14.71 -2.98
CA ALA A 305 -0.94 -14.16 -2.34
C ALA A 305 -1.11 -13.99 -0.82
N LEU A 306 -2.30 -13.58 -0.36
CA LEU A 306 -2.63 -13.51 1.07
C LEU A 306 -2.75 -14.89 1.72
N LEU A 307 -3.20 -15.90 0.97
CA LEU A 307 -3.44 -17.27 1.46
C LEU A 307 -2.26 -18.21 1.20
N SER A 308 -1.40 -17.94 0.21
CA SER A 308 -0.29 -18.82 -0.19
C SER A 308 0.96 -18.72 0.70
N GLY A 309 0.96 -17.84 1.70
CA GLY A 309 1.98 -17.89 2.76
C GLY A 309 1.80 -19.13 3.63
N SER A 310 2.91 -19.77 3.98
CA SER A 310 2.96 -20.98 4.79
C SER A 310 2.64 -20.76 6.28
N GLY A 311 1.47 -20.18 6.59
CA GLY A 311 1.03 -20.00 7.97
C GLY A 311 0.05 -18.86 8.21
N PRO A 312 -0.42 -18.69 9.46
CA PRO A 312 -1.34 -17.62 9.86
C PRO A 312 -0.71 -16.24 9.63
N ARG A 313 -1.47 -15.32 9.03
CA ARG A 313 -1.06 -13.92 8.84
C ARG A 313 -1.91 -12.99 9.68
N PHE A 314 -1.26 -12.02 10.33
CA PHE A 314 -1.92 -10.95 11.06
C PHE A 314 -2.02 -9.72 10.18
N LEU A 315 -3.26 -9.20 10.04
CA LEU A 315 -3.57 -8.16 9.07
C LEU A 315 -4.31 -6.99 9.73
N TYR A 316 -3.99 -5.79 9.29
CA TYR A 316 -4.84 -4.61 9.31
C TYR A 316 -5.55 -4.56 7.96
N LEU A 317 -6.57 -5.36 7.76
CA LEU A 317 -7.24 -5.50 6.48
C LEU A 317 -8.77 -5.47 6.66
N TRP A 318 -9.43 -4.59 5.90
CA TRP A 318 -10.86 -4.67 5.70
C TRP A 318 -11.13 -5.73 4.63
N TRP A 319 -11.79 -6.77 5.06
CA TRP A 319 -12.17 -7.90 4.24
C TRP A 319 -13.71 -7.92 4.15
N PRO A 320 -14.30 -7.49 2.99
CA PRO A 320 -15.74 -7.53 2.77
C PRO A 320 -16.26 -8.95 2.55
#